data_2fc5266ae084d35b7d3eaa744d617c33
#
_entry.id   2fc5266ae084d35b7d3eaa744d617c33
#
_cell.length_a   1.000
_cell.length_b   1.000
_cell.length_c   1.000
_cell.angle_alpha   90.00
_cell.angle_beta   90.00
_cell.angle_gamma   90.00
#
_symmetry.space_group_name_H-M   'P 1'
#
loop_
_entity.id
_entity.type
_entity.pdbx_description
1 polymer ?
#
loop_
_entity_poly.entity_id
_entity_poly.type
_entity_poly.pdbx_seq_one_letter_code
_entity_poly.pdbx_strand_id
1 'polypeptide(L)'
;QVNIDGDKKKGGLKEQELEHMISNILSLPNVRIRGLMVILSEQTDPKAGYDKASEIFEKLKLLKCNQENIYWDTLSMGMSKDFYQAILSGSSTVRLGTTLFGERNK
;
A
#
# COMPACT_ATOMS: atom_id res chain seq x y z
N GLN A 1 2.28 -2.26 5.60
CA GLN A 1 2.09 -0.83 5.28
C GLN A 1 3.42 -0.19 4.93
N VAL A 2 3.44 0.59 3.87
CA VAL A 2 4.60 1.38 3.47
C VAL A 2 4.30 2.87 3.61
N ASN A 3 5.24 3.59 4.22
CA ASN A 3 5.17 5.04 4.38
C ASN A 3 5.86 5.70 3.20
N ILE A 4 5.08 6.15 2.23
CA ILE A 4 5.58 6.65 0.95
C ILE A 4 6.05 8.09 1.02
N ASP A 5 5.34 8.91 1.78
CA ASP A 5 5.55 10.36 1.79
C ASP A 5 6.36 10.87 2.99
N GLY A 6 6.89 9.97 3.80
CA GLY A 6 7.74 10.34 4.92
C GLY A 6 7.02 11.03 6.09
N ASP A 7 5.70 10.90 6.16
CA ASP A 7 4.92 11.49 7.24
C ASP A 7 5.27 10.81 8.56
N LYS A 8 5.87 11.56 9.47
CA LYS A 8 6.29 11.05 10.78
C LYS A 8 5.13 10.62 11.67
N LYS A 9 3.91 11.08 11.38
CA LYS A 9 2.70 10.71 12.11
C LYS A 9 2.11 9.38 11.68
N LYS A 10 2.56 8.86 10.55
CA LYS A 10 2.08 7.60 9.98
C LYS A 10 3.04 6.47 10.30
N GLY A 11 2.48 5.29 10.51
CA GLY A 11 3.27 4.08 10.62
C GLY A 11 3.72 3.58 9.25
N GLY A 12 4.31 2.41 9.25
CA GLY A 12 4.72 1.75 8.04
C GLY A 12 6.23 1.78 7.81
N LEU A 13 6.66 0.94 6.89
CA LEU A 13 8.06 0.81 6.52
C LEU A 13 8.45 1.87 5.49
N LYS A 14 9.69 2.29 5.53
CA LYS A 14 10.26 3.09 4.45
C LYS A 14 10.48 2.21 3.23
N GLU A 15 10.49 2.82 2.04
CA GLU A 15 10.72 2.08 0.80
C GLU A 15 11.98 1.22 0.86
N GLN A 16 13.08 1.77 1.39
CA GLN A 16 14.36 1.08 1.47
C GLN A 16 14.33 -0.17 2.37
N GLU A 17 13.36 -0.26 3.27
CA GLU A 17 13.22 -1.39 4.20
C GLU A 17 12.38 -2.53 3.66
N LEU A 18 11.67 -2.31 2.55
CA LEU A 18 10.66 -3.26 2.06
C LEU A 18 11.24 -4.60 1.63
N GLU A 19 12.29 -4.60 0.83
CA GLU A 19 12.87 -5.86 0.33
C GLU A 19 13.36 -6.75 1.47
N HIS A 20 14.02 -6.15 2.45
CA HIS A 20 14.53 -6.89 3.60
C HIS A 20 13.39 -7.47 4.43
N MET A 21 12.36 -6.67 4.71
CA MET A 21 11.21 -7.13 5.48
C MET A 21 10.46 -8.24 4.76
N ILE A 22 10.24 -8.10 3.46
CA ILE A 22 9.57 -9.12 2.66
C ILE A 22 10.35 -10.44 2.71
N SER A 23 11.67 -10.37 2.57
CA SER A 23 12.52 -11.55 2.66
C SER A 23 12.41 -12.24 4.02
N ASN A 24 12.33 -11.46 5.09
CA ASN A 24 12.14 -12.01 6.43
C ASN A 24 10.78 -12.69 6.60
N ILE A 25 9.71 -12.07 6.07
CA ILE A 25 8.36 -12.62 6.17
C ILE A 25 8.23 -13.91 5.37
N LEU A 26 8.90 -14.01 4.22
CA LEU A 26 8.85 -15.21 3.38
C LEU A 26 9.41 -16.45 4.06
N SER A 27 10.26 -16.27 5.07
CA SER A 27 10.79 -17.40 5.83
C SER A 27 9.84 -17.91 6.90
N LEU A 28 8.75 -17.19 7.18
CA LEU A 28 7.79 -17.55 8.22
C LEU A 28 6.77 -18.56 7.69
N PRO A 29 6.45 -19.63 8.47
CA PRO A 29 5.38 -20.55 8.10
C PRO A 29 4.02 -19.90 8.35
N ASN A 30 3.01 -20.34 7.61
CA ASN A 30 1.61 -19.94 7.82
C ASN A 30 1.33 -18.46 7.58
N VAL A 31 2.23 -17.75 6.89
CA VAL A 31 2.03 -16.35 6.50
C VAL A 31 2.21 -16.23 5.00
N ARG A 32 1.25 -15.60 4.34
CA ARG A 32 1.33 -15.31 2.91
C ARG A 32 1.29 -13.79 2.72
N ILE A 33 2.37 -13.24 2.18
CA ILE A 33 2.40 -11.82 1.86
C ILE A 33 1.76 -11.62 0.48
N ARG A 34 0.86 -10.63 0.37
CA ARG A 34 0.10 -10.41 -0.86
C ARG A 34 0.27 -9.02 -1.47
N GLY A 35 0.95 -8.12 -0.79
CA GLY A 35 1.14 -6.79 -1.35
C GLY A 35 1.41 -5.73 -0.32
N LEU A 36 1.01 -4.52 -0.67
CA LEU A 36 1.27 -3.31 0.10
C LEU A 36 -0.01 -2.61 0.49
N MET A 37 0.07 -1.82 1.56
CA MET A 37 -0.97 -0.90 1.99
C MET A 37 -0.37 0.49 2.16
N VAL A 38 -1.09 1.51 1.70
CA VAL A 38 -0.64 2.90 1.71
C VAL A 38 -1.72 3.81 2.26
N ILE A 39 -1.31 4.70 3.14
CA ILE A 39 -2.12 5.84 3.61
C ILE A 39 -1.30 7.09 3.34
N LEU A 40 -1.81 7.99 2.51
CA LEU A 40 -1.12 9.23 2.21
C LEU A 40 -1.40 10.28 3.27
N SER A 41 -0.43 11.18 3.48
CA SER A 41 -0.62 12.38 4.25
C SER A 41 -1.62 13.31 3.54
N GLU A 42 -2.32 14.14 4.29
CA GLU A 42 -3.27 15.11 3.73
C GLU A 42 -2.60 16.15 2.82
N GLN A 43 -1.31 16.41 3.02
CA GLN A 43 -0.56 17.34 2.19
C GLN A 43 -0.01 16.73 0.91
N THR A 44 -0.06 15.42 0.77
CA THR A 44 0.48 14.75 -0.41
C THR A 44 -0.55 14.75 -1.54
N ASP A 45 -0.11 15.13 -2.73
CA ASP A 45 -0.97 15.04 -3.91
C ASP A 45 -1.35 13.58 -4.15
N PRO A 46 -2.65 13.25 -4.22
CA PRO A 46 -3.07 11.85 -4.37
C PRO A 46 -2.51 11.17 -5.62
N LYS A 47 -2.51 11.85 -6.76
CA LYS A 47 -1.98 11.26 -7.97
C LYS A 47 -0.50 10.91 -7.83
N ALA A 48 0.31 11.85 -7.37
CA ALA A 48 1.74 11.63 -7.19
C ALA A 48 2.02 10.51 -6.18
N GLY A 49 1.31 10.52 -5.05
CA GLY A 49 1.49 9.52 -4.00
C GLY A 49 1.07 8.12 -4.43
N TYR A 50 -0.09 7.98 -5.04
CA TYR A 50 -0.58 6.68 -5.47
C TYR A 50 0.17 6.14 -6.69
N ASP A 51 0.61 7.00 -7.60
CA ASP A 51 1.46 6.57 -8.71
C ASP A 51 2.79 6.04 -8.18
N LYS A 52 3.36 6.67 -7.16
CA LYS A 52 4.58 6.20 -6.50
C LYS A 52 4.36 4.83 -5.83
N ALA A 53 3.24 4.65 -5.16
CA ALA A 53 2.87 3.38 -4.54
C ALA A 53 2.76 2.27 -5.58
N SER A 54 2.10 2.54 -6.69
CA SER A 54 1.95 1.59 -7.80
C SER A 54 3.30 1.21 -8.40
N GLU A 55 4.18 2.18 -8.56
CA GLU A 55 5.54 1.95 -9.07
C GLU A 55 6.32 1.01 -8.16
N ILE A 56 6.27 1.24 -6.85
CA ILE A 56 6.93 0.37 -5.86
C ILE A 56 6.33 -1.03 -5.88
N PHE A 57 5.01 -1.13 -5.95
CA PHE A 57 4.29 -2.40 -6.01
C PHE A 57 4.73 -3.23 -7.22
N GLU A 58 4.77 -2.62 -8.41
CA GLU A 58 5.16 -3.31 -9.63
C GLU A 58 6.65 -3.70 -9.62
N LYS A 59 7.50 -2.86 -9.08
CA LYS A 59 8.93 -3.16 -8.93
C LYS A 59 9.15 -4.39 -8.04
N LEU A 60 8.47 -4.46 -6.90
CA LEU A 60 8.57 -5.60 -5.99
C LEU A 60 7.98 -6.86 -6.60
N LYS A 61 6.92 -6.75 -7.38
CA LYS A 61 6.33 -7.86 -8.11
C LYS A 61 7.35 -8.51 -9.04
N LEU A 62 8.07 -7.70 -9.81
CA LEU A 62 9.09 -8.19 -10.73
C LEU A 62 10.25 -8.88 -9.99
N LEU A 63 10.63 -8.37 -8.82
CA LEU A 63 11.73 -8.93 -8.04
C LEU A 63 11.38 -10.23 -7.33
N LYS A 64 10.10 -10.43 -7.00
CA LYS A 64 9.67 -11.52 -6.11
C LYS A 64 8.76 -12.56 -6.76
N CYS A 65 8.27 -12.35 -7.97
CA CYS A 65 7.29 -13.23 -8.61
C CYS A 65 7.81 -14.64 -8.94
N ASN A 66 9.10 -14.87 -8.84
CA ASN A 66 9.70 -16.18 -9.10
C ASN A 66 9.70 -17.12 -7.88
N GLN A 67 9.16 -16.69 -6.76
CA GLN A 67 9.09 -17.51 -5.55
C GLN A 67 7.71 -18.15 -5.42
N GLU A 68 7.67 -19.45 -5.16
CA GLU A 68 6.45 -20.28 -5.20
C GLU A 68 5.31 -19.82 -4.29
N ASN A 69 5.60 -19.04 -3.24
CA ASN A 69 4.62 -18.65 -2.24
C ASN A 69 4.22 -17.18 -2.30
N ILE A 70 4.54 -16.49 -3.39
CA ILE A 70 4.19 -15.08 -3.51
C ILE A 70 2.99 -14.90 -4.43
N TYR A 71 1.89 -14.43 -3.84
CA TYR A 71 0.70 -13.96 -4.53
C TYR A 71 0.67 -12.45 -4.42
N TRP A 72 1.45 -11.77 -5.26
CA TRP A 72 1.59 -10.32 -5.21
C TRP A 72 0.47 -9.66 -6.01
N ASP A 73 -0.71 -9.58 -5.41
CA ASP A 73 -1.94 -9.19 -6.09
C ASP A 73 -2.71 -8.06 -5.40
N THR A 74 -2.24 -7.57 -4.25
CA THR A 74 -3.02 -6.62 -3.46
C THR A 74 -2.24 -5.33 -3.24
N LEU A 75 -2.80 -4.23 -3.75
CA LEU A 75 -2.35 -2.89 -3.45
C LEU A 75 -3.51 -2.16 -2.80
N SER A 76 -3.49 -2.11 -1.47
CA SER A 76 -4.55 -1.50 -0.68
C SER A 76 -4.24 -0.03 -0.48
N MET A 77 -4.90 0.82 -1.24
CA MET A 77 -4.75 2.27 -1.14
C MET A 77 -6.01 2.95 -1.62
N GLY A 78 -6.27 4.13 -1.08
CA GLY A 78 -7.44 4.91 -1.37
C GLY A 78 -8.45 4.88 -0.24
N MET A 79 -8.91 6.05 0.14
CA MET A 79 -9.90 6.26 1.18
C MET A 79 -11.04 7.10 0.63
N SER A 80 -12.05 7.41 1.45
CA SER A 80 -13.25 8.11 0.98
C SER A 80 -12.96 9.40 0.22
N LYS A 81 -11.90 10.12 0.56
CA LYS A 81 -11.55 11.40 -0.08
C LYS A 81 -10.90 11.25 -1.46
N ASP A 82 -10.22 10.13 -1.72
CA ASP A 82 -9.33 10.03 -2.87
C ASP A 82 -9.33 8.66 -3.56
N PHE A 83 -10.32 7.81 -3.25
CA PHE A 83 -10.37 6.44 -3.80
C PHE A 83 -10.41 6.42 -5.34
N TYR A 84 -11.03 7.42 -5.95
CA TYR A 84 -11.11 7.48 -7.41
C TYR A 84 -9.72 7.57 -8.02
N GLN A 85 -8.88 8.48 -7.51
CA GLN A 85 -7.51 8.59 -7.97
C GLN A 85 -6.70 7.34 -7.67
N ALA A 86 -6.92 6.72 -6.51
CA ALA A 86 -6.24 5.49 -6.15
C ALA A 86 -6.54 4.37 -7.17
N ILE A 87 -7.81 4.24 -7.57
CA ILE A 87 -8.21 3.26 -8.59
C ILE A 87 -7.53 3.55 -9.92
N LEU A 88 -7.51 4.81 -10.35
CA LEU A 88 -6.83 5.20 -11.59
C LEU A 88 -5.33 4.88 -11.54
N SER A 89 -4.72 4.94 -10.37
CA SER A 89 -3.30 4.66 -10.19
C SER A 89 -2.99 3.17 -9.96
N GLY A 90 -4.01 2.29 -9.92
CA GLY A 90 -3.78 0.86 -9.86
C GLY A 90 -4.15 0.17 -8.56
N SER A 91 -4.90 0.83 -7.67
CA SER A 91 -5.37 0.20 -6.43
C SER A 91 -6.22 -1.04 -6.72
N SER A 92 -6.00 -2.09 -5.97
CA SER A 92 -6.85 -3.29 -6.01
C SER A 92 -7.88 -3.32 -4.89
N THR A 93 -7.67 -2.54 -3.84
CA THR A 93 -8.54 -2.52 -2.66
C THR A 93 -8.59 -1.09 -2.11
N VAL A 94 -9.79 -0.55 -1.94
CA VAL A 94 -10.01 0.76 -1.32
C VAL A 94 -10.69 0.59 0.03
N ARG A 95 -10.50 1.56 0.93
CA ARG A 95 -11.07 1.51 2.28
C ARG A 95 -12.01 2.69 2.46
N LEU A 96 -13.31 2.43 2.35
CA LEU A 96 -14.33 3.45 2.41
C LEU A 96 -15.01 3.43 3.79
N GLY A 97 -14.75 4.45 4.60
CA GLY A 97 -15.39 4.62 5.89
C GLY A 97 -16.44 5.71 5.85
N THR A 98 -16.03 6.97 5.75
CA THR A 98 -16.96 8.11 5.78
C THR A 98 -17.96 8.10 4.65
N THR A 99 -17.62 7.59 3.48
CA THR A 99 -18.54 7.44 2.34
C THR A 99 -19.71 6.54 2.68
N LEU A 100 -19.50 5.47 3.46
CA LEU A 100 -20.53 4.49 3.80
C LEU A 100 -21.21 4.80 5.14
N PHE A 101 -20.47 5.29 6.12
CA PHE A 101 -20.94 5.41 7.50
C PHE A 101 -21.09 6.86 7.98
N GLY A 102 -20.76 7.84 7.14
CA GLY A 102 -20.74 9.24 7.52
C GLY A 102 -19.50 9.61 8.32
N GLU A 103 -19.38 10.89 8.66
CA GLU A 103 -18.24 11.38 9.43
C GLU A 103 -18.30 10.87 10.87
N ARG A 104 -17.12 10.70 11.46
CA ARG A 104 -17.02 10.32 12.86
C ARG A 104 -17.45 11.48 13.75
N ASN A 105 -18.33 11.20 14.68
CA ASN A 105 -18.64 12.12 15.78
C ASN A 105 -17.50 12.02 16.79
N LYS A 106 -16.87 13.14 17.04
CA LYS A 106 -15.82 13.22 18.07
C LYS A 106 -16.41 13.65 19.40
#